data_59828d763e0daf14a78e173bd3f36f53
#
_entry.id   59828d763e0daf14a78e173bd3f36f53
#
_cell.length_a   1.000
_cell.length_b   1.000
_cell.length_c   1.000
_cell.angle_alpha   90.00
_cell.angle_beta   90.00
_cell.angle_gamma   90.00
#
_symmetry.space_group_name_H-M   'P 1'
#
loop_
_entity.id
_entity.type
_entity.pdbx_description
1 polymer ?
#
loop_
_entity_poly.entity_id
_entity_poly.type
_entity_poly.pdbx_seq_one_letter_code
_entity_poly.pdbx_strand_id
1 'polypeptide(L)' 'MKISYKKLWKLLIDKGMKKIDLLEKANISTSTLAKLGKDEYVSMDALVKVCTSLNVNIGDIVELVEEDT' A
#
# COMPACT_ATOMS: atom_id res chain seq x y z
N MET A 1 -0.33 -17.39 -6.50
CA MET A 1 -0.97 -16.24 -5.82
C MET A 1 -0.22 -14.96 -6.17
N LYS A 2 -0.91 -13.86 -6.16
CA LYS A 2 -0.31 -12.55 -6.41
C LYS A 2 -0.64 -11.61 -5.27
N ILE A 3 0.15 -10.53 -5.14
CA ILE A 3 -0.05 -9.53 -4.12
C ILE A 3 -1.12 -8.54 -4.58
N SER A 4 -1.91 -8.05 -3.63
CA SER A 4 -2.91 -7.01 -3.87
C SER A 4 -2.84 -5.98 -2.76
N TYR A 5 -2.93 -4.71 -3.13
CA TYR A 5 -2.96 -3.60 -2.17
C TYR A 5 -4.34 -2.95 -2.12
N LYS A 6 -5.37 -3.68 -2.55
CA LYS A 6 -6.74 -3.14 -2.56
C LYS A 6 -7.17 -2.66 -1.17
N LYS A 7 -6.77 -3.39 -0.13
CA LYS A 7 -7.08 -2.99 1.25
C LYS A 7 -6.48 -1.64 1.61
N LEU A 8 -5.27 -1.36 1.11
CA LEU A 8 -4.61 -0.08 1.34
C LEU A 8 -5.44 1.06 0.74
N TRP A 9 -5.91 0.89 -0.49
CA TRP A 9 -6.68 1.93 -1.16
C TRP A 9 -8.01 2.18 -0.47
N LYS A 10 -8.68 1.13 -0.02
CA LYS A 10 -9.92 1.26 0.76
C LYS A 10 -9.67 2.02 2.07
N LEU A 11 -8.55 1.70 2.74
CA LEU A 11 -8.18 2.37 3.99
C LEU A 11 -7.95 3.86 3.77
N LEU A 12 -7.28 4.24 2.68
CA LEU A 12 -7.07 5.64 2.35
C LEU A 12 -8.39 6.36 2.11
N ILE A 13 -9.31 5.73 1.39
CA ILE A 13 -10.64 6.30 1.15
C ILE A 13 -11.36 6.54 2.48
N ASP A 14 -11.32 5.56 3.38
CA ASP A 14 -11.96 5.67 4.69
C ASP A 14 -11.36 6.82 5.52
N LYS A 15 -10.07 7.11 5.31
CA LYS A 15 -9.37 8.19 6.02
C LYS A 15 -9.45 9.53 5.30
N GLY A 16 -10.12 9.59 4.14
CA GLY A 16 -10.22 10.81 3.36
C GLY A 16 -8.90 11.22 2.72
N MET A 17 -8.00 10.27 2.49
CA MET A 17 -6.69 10.54 1.90
C MET A 17 -6.65 10.17 0.44
N LYS A 18 -5.84 10.89 -0.32
CA LYS A 18 -5.52 10.56 -1.70
C LYS A 18 -4.22 9.74 -1.73
N LYS A 19 -4.01 8.99 -2.82
CA LYS A 19 -2.77 8.22 -2.98
C LYS A 19 -1.53 9.10 -2.87
N ILE A 20 -1.58 10.30 -3.43
CA ILE A 20 -0.44 11.23 -3.40
C ILE A 20 -0.09 11.67 -1.97
N ASP A 21 -1.07 11.72 -1.08
CA ASP A 21 -0.84 12.10 0.31
C ASP A 21 0.06 11.09 1.02
N LEU A 22 0.09 9.86 0.54
CA LEU A 22 0.90 8.80 1.12
C LEU A 22 2.39 9.04 0.92
N LEU A 23 2.78 9.74 -0.14
CA LEU A 23 4.19 10.07 -0.40
C LEU A 23 4.80 10.84 0.77
N GLU A 24 4.10 11.88 1.21
CA GLU A 24 4.59 12.70 2.31
C GLU A 24 4.42 11.99 3.65
N LYS A 25 3.24 11.42 3.86
CA LYS A 25 2.91 10.83 5.15
C LYS A 25 3.78 9.62 5.48
N ALA A 26 4.04 8.77 4.50
CA ALA A 26 4.85 7.57 4.67
C ALA A 26 6.31 7.75 4.27
N ASN A 27 6.65 8.88 3.69
CA ASN A 27 7.99 9.16 3.20
C ASN A 27 8.47 8.08 2.21
N ILE A 28 7.64 7.75 1.24
CA ILE A 28 7.99 6.80 0.18
C ILE A 28 8.19 7.56 -1.13
N SER A 29 8.90 6.93 -2.07
CA SER A 29 9.18 7.54 -3.38
C SER A 29 7.97 7.41 -4.31
N THR A 30 7.96 8.24 -5.37
CA THR A 30 6.94 8.14 -6.42
C THR A 30 7.01 6.78 -7.11
N SER A 31 8.22 6.23 -7.26
CA SER A 31 8.43 4.91 -7.84
C SER A 31 7.74 3.83 -7.00
N THR A 32 7.88 3.90 -5.67
CA THR A 32 7.23 2.96 -4.76
C THR A 32 5.70 3.09 -4.86
N LEU A 33 5.19 4.32 -4.88
CA LEU A 33 3.75 4.54 -5.01
C LEU A 33 3.21 3.96 -6.32
N ALA A 34 3.95 4.13 -7.42
CA ALA A 34 3.56 3.59 -8.71
C ALA A 34 3.47 2.06 -8.66
N LYS A 35 4.43 1.42 -8.00
CA LYS A 35 4.42 -0.05 -7.84
C LYS A 35 3.22 -0.51 -7.02
N LEU A 36 2.91 0.20 -5.95
CA LEU A 36 1.73 -0.09 -5.14
C LEU A 36 0.45 0.00 -5.98
N GLY A 37 0.37 0.99 -6.87
CA GLY A 37 -0.78 1.16 -7.76
C GLY A 37 -0.93 0.06 -8.80
N LYS A 38 0.15 -0.67 -9.07
CA LYS A 38 0.16 -1.77 -10.06
C LYS A 38 0.18 -3.15 -9.41
N ASP A 39 0.03 -3.23 -8.09
CA ASP A 39 0.14 -4.47 -7.33
C ASP A 39 1.47 -5.17 -7.55
N GLU A 40 2.55 -4.40 -7.66
CA GLU A 40 3.90 -4.94 -7.80
C GLU A 40 4.57 -5.04 -6.42
N TYR A 41 5.61 -5.86 -6.34
CA TYR A 41 6.33 -6.01 -5.09
C TYR A 41 7.09 -4.74 -4.75
N VAL A 42 7.04 -4.37 -3.48
CA VAL A 42 7.85 -3.27 -2.93
C VAL A 42 8.65 -3.82 -1.76
N SER A 43 9.63 -3.07 -1.29
CA SER A 43 10.45 -3.51 -0.17
C SER A 43 9.61 -3.60 1.11
N MET A 44 10.01 -4.48 2.01
CA MET A 44 9.37 -4.58 3.32
C MET A 44 9.52 -3.26 4.07
N ASP A 45 10.66 -2.57 3.90
CA ASP A 45 10.89 -1.25 4.49
C ASP A 45 9.80 -0.26 4.08
N ALA A 46 9.46 -0.24 2.78
CA ALA A 46 8.39 0.63 2.28
C ALA A 46 7.04 0.28 2.93
N LEU A 47 6.74 -1.02 3.05
CA LEU A 47 5.50 -1.47 3.68
C LEU A 47 5.43 -1.06 5.16
N VAL A 48 6.56 -1.18 5.88
CA VAL A 48 6.63 -0.76 7.27
C VAL A 48 6.40 0.74 7.40
N LYS A 49 6.96 1.54 6.50
CA LYS A 49 6.76 2.99 6.50
C LYS A 49 5.28 3.34 6.29
N VAL A 50 4.62 2.66 5.35
CA VAL A 50 3.19 2.88 5.10
C VAL A 50 2.38 2.49 6.33
N CYS A 51 2.62 1.32 6.89
CA CYS A 51 1.90 0.85 8.08
C CYS A 51 2.08 1.80 9.26
N THR A 52 3.31 2.25 9.48
CA THR A 52 3.61 3.17 10.58
C THR A 52 2.87 4.49 10.40
N SER A 53 2.85 5.02 9.19
CA SER A 53 2.19 6.29 8.91
C SER A 53 0.68 6.23 9.11
N LEU A 54 0.08 5.07 8.86
CA LEU A 54 -1.37 4.88 8.98
C LEU A 54 -1.76 4.19 10.29
N ASN A 55 -0.78 3.81 11.10
CA ASN A 55 -0.96 3.12 12.37
C ASN A 55 -1.79 1.83 12.21
N VAL A 56 -1.38 1.01 11.26
CA VAL A 56 -2.03 -0.28 10.97
C VAL A 56 -0.97 -1.38 10.82
N ASN A 57 -1.43 -2.62 10.77
CA ASN A 57 -0.56 -3.77 10.56
C ASN A 57 -0.48 -4.11 9.07
N ILE A 58 0.53 -4.90 8.72
CA ILE A 58 0.78 -5.24 7.32
C ILE A 58 -0.42 -5.97 6.68
N GLY A 59 -1.10 -6.82 7.45
CA GLY A 59 -2.29 -7.52 6.96
C GLY A 59 -3.48 -6.60 6.66
N ASP A 60 -3.42 -5.36 7.12
CA ASP A 60 -4.46 -4.37 6.84
C ASP A 60 -4.28 -3.70 5.49
N ILE A 61 -3.10 -3.82 4.88
CA ILE A 61 -2.79 -3.17 3.60
C ILE A 61 -2.39 -4.15 2.50
N VAL A 62 -1.94 -5.35 2.86
CA VAL A 62 -1.44 -6.35 1.91
C VAL A 62 -2.30 -7.59 1.97
N GLU A 63 -2.61 -8.15 0.81
CA GLU A 63 -3.37 -9.37 0.69
C GLU A 63 -2.79 -10.22 -0.42
N LEU A 64 -2.80 -11.54 -0.23
CA LEU A 64 -2.46 -12.46 -1.31
C LEU A 64 -3.76 -12.98 -1.90
N VAL A 65 -3.89 -12.89 -3.21
CA VAL A 65 -5.10 -13.30 -3.93
C VAL A 65 -4.73 -14.33 -4.99
N GLU A 66 -5.66 -15.21 -5.33
CA GLU A 66 -5.42 -16.18 -6.37
C GLU A 66 -5.43 -15.48 -7.72
N GLU A 67 -4.54 -15.93 -8.61
CA GLU A 67 -4.50 -15.42 -9.96
C GLU A 67 -5.61 -16.07 -10.77
N ASP A 68 -6.32 -15.24 -11.52
CA ASP A 68 -7.26 -15.72 -12.51
C ASP A 68 -6.48 -16.18 -13.73
N THR A 69 -6.63 -17.42 -14.09
CA THR A 69 -5.98 -17.97 -15.28
C THR A 69 -6.95 -18.06 -16.43
#